data_4823f34cd7172411c4c6637ced7ee7e3
#
_entry.id   4823f34cd7172411c4c6637ced7ee7e3
#
_cell.length_a   1.000
_cell.length_b   1.000
_cell.length_c   1.000
_cell.angle_alpha   90.00
_cell.angle_beta   90.00
_cell.angle_gamma   90.00
#
_symmetry.space_group_name_H-M   'P 1'
#
loop_
_entity.id
_entity.type
_entity.pdbx_description
1 polymer ?
#
loop_
_entity_poly.entity_id
_entity_poly.type
_entity_poly.pdbx_seq_one_letter_code
_entity_poly.pdbx_strand_id
1 'polypeptide(L)'
;MAKKVQAMLKLQVPAAKAAPSQQLGTALGPQGVNIMDFVKQFNAKTAKEPDGMIIPALVTIYNDRTFTFITKTPPASELLKRAAGIVKGSAEPNRTKVGKVTRKQVEEIAKTKLPDLNTTSLDSAVRTVMGTARNMGLEVEG
;
A
#
# COMPACT_ATOMS: atom_id res chain seq x y z
N MET A 1 16.66 -1.93 27.66
CA MET A 1 17.41 -2.77 26.71
C MET A 1 16.73 -2.76 25.37
N ALA A 2 17.51 -2.69 24.31
CA ALA A 2 16.96 -2.78 22.96
C ALA A 2 16.45 -4.21 22.71
N LYS A 3 15.21 -4.34 22.29
CA LYS A 3 14.63 -5.63 21.89
C LYS A 3 15.25 -6.10 20.57
N LYS A 4 15.57 -7.37 20.47
CA LYS A 4 16.05 -7.93 19.21
C LYS A 4 14.88 -8.15 18.26
N VAL A 5 15.06 -7.70 17.04
CA VAL A 5 14.09 -7.94 15.96
C VAL A 5 14.19 -9.41 15.56
N GLN A 6 13.08 -10.13 15.67
CA GLN A 6 12.99 -11.53 15.24
C GLN A 6 12.65 -11.61 13.75
N ALA A 7 11.69 -10.80 13.29
CA ALA A 7 11.25 -10.79 11.91
C ALA A 7 10.65 -9.44 11.54
N MET A 8 10.68 -9.13 10.25
CA MET A 8 9.98 -7.98 9.67
C MET A 8 9.07 -8.49 8.56
N LEU A 9 7.81 -8.09 8.61
CA LEU A 9 6.80 -8.51 7.63
C LEU A 9 6.17 -7.28 6.98
N LYS A 10 5.91 -7.40 5.69
CA LYS A 10 5.13 -6.41 4.94
C LYS A 10 3.77 -6.98 4.63
N LEU A 11 2.72 -6.28 5.05
CA LEU A 11 1.34 -6.70 4.84
C LEU A 11 0.58 -5.61 4.11
N GLN A 12 -0.37 -6.00 3.28
CA GLN A 12 -1.31 -5.08 2.66
C GLN A 12 -2.70 -5.39 3.21
N VAL A 13 -3.28 -4.45 3.93
CA VAL A 13 -4.54 -4.65 4.66
C VAL A 13 -5.49 -3.50 4.33
N PRO A 14 -6.80 -3.78 4.11
CA PRO A 14 -7.78 -2.72 3.91
C PRO A 14 -7.86 -1.79 5.12
N ALA A 15 -7.84 -0.48 4.87
CA ALA A 15 -7.91 0.53 5.91
C ALA A 15 -9.25 0.46 6.65
N ALA A 16 -9.22 0.63 7.97
CA ALA A 16 -10.38 0.67 8.87
C ALA A 16 -11.27 -0.57 8.85
N LYS A 17 -10.99 -1.54 8.00
CA LYS A 17 -11.76 -2.79 7.85
C LYS A 17 -10.89 -4.03 7.97
N ALA A 18 -9.74 -3.92 8.60
CA ALA A 18 -8.93 -5.10 8.87
C ALA A 18 -9.73 -6.06 9.77
N ALA A 19 -9.75 -7.30 9.37
CA ALA A 19 -10.38 -8.38 10.14
C ALA A 19 -9.41 -9.55 10.19
N PRO A 20 -9.50 -10.41 11.20
CA PRO A 20 -8.71 -11.64 11.23
C PRO A 20 -8.99 -12.41 9.94
N SER A 21 -7.96 -12.59 9.14
CA SER A 21 -8.05 -13.28 7.86
C SER A 21 -6.99 -14.36 7.77
N GLN A 22 -7.17 -15.27 6.84
CA GLN A 22 -6.20 -16.31 6.58
C GLN A 22 -4.81 -15.72 6.25
N GLN A 23 -4.79 -14.60 5.52
CA GLN A 23 -3.53 -13.92 5.18
C GLN A 23 -2.79 -13.40 6.42
N LEU A 24 -3.53 -12.74 7.33
CA LEU A 24 -2.94 -12.27 8.58
C LEU A 24 -2.53 -13.43 9.48
N GLY A 25 -3.36 -14.46 9.56
CA GLY A 25 -3.05 -15.67 10.32
C GLY A 25 -1.79 -16.37 9.80
N THR A 26 -1.65 -16.51 8.49
CA THR A 26 -0.48 -17.13 7.87
C THR A 26 0.79 -16.29 8.08
N ALA A 27 0.67 -14.98 8.04
CA ALA A 27 1.82 -14.07 8.19
C ALA A 27 2.25 -13.89 9.65
N LEU A 28 1.29 -13.68 10.56
CA LEU A 28 1.56 -13.33 11.96
C LEU A 28 1.55 -14.54 12.90
N GLY A 29 0.77 -15.57 12.59
CA GLY A 29 0.63 -16.75 13.43
C GLY A 29 1.93 -17.46 13.75
N PRO A 30 2.79 -17.81 12.75
CA PRO A 30 4.06 -18.47 12.99
C PRO A 30 5.03 -17.67 13.86
N GLN A 31 4.85 -16.35 13.93
CA GLN A 31 5.68 -15.46 14.73
C GLN A 31 5.16 -15.29 16.18
N GLY A 32 4.01 -15.88 16.49
CA GLY A 32 3.42 -15.81 17.82
C GLY A 32 2.82 -14.46 18.19
N VAL A 33 2.50 -13.64 17.20
CA VAL A 33 1.90 -12.31 17.40
C VAL A 33 0.38 -12.44 17.56
N ASN A 34 -0.20 -11.65 18.47
CA ASN A 34 -1.64 -11.59 18.65
C ASN A 34 -2.30 -10.83 17.49
N ILE A 35 -3.00 -11.55 16.64
CA ILE A 35 -3.65 -11.00 15.44
C ILE A 35 -4.73 -9.97 15.82
N MET A 36 -5.49 -10.22 16.87
CA MET A 36 -6.57 -9.33 17.31
C MET A 36 -6.04 -7.96 17.76
N ASP A 37 -4.93 -7.96 18.47
CA ASP A 37 -4.29 -6.72 18.90
C ASP A 37 -3.76 -5.92 17.71
N PHE A 38 -3.15 -6.60 16.74
CA PHE A 38 -2.71 -5.97 15.50
C PHE A 38 -3.90 -5.34 14.75
N VAL A 39 -4.99 -6.08 14.58
CA VAL A 39 -6.20 -5.60 13.89
C VAL A 39 -6.77 -4.37 14.58
N LYS A 40 -6.89 -4.38 15.89
CA LYS A 40 -7.39 -3.22 16.66
C LYS A 40 -6.53 -1.98 16.47
N GLN A 41 -5.22 -2.13 16.62
CA GLN A 41 -4.29 -1.02 16.48
C GLN A 41 -4.24 -0.48 15.05
N PHE A 42 -4.25 -1.38 14.06
CA PHE A 42 -4.27 -1.02 12.66
C PHE A 42 -5.55 -0.25 12.29
N ASN A 43 -6.72 -0.75 12.70
CA ASN A 43 -7.99 -0.08 12.45
C ASN A 43 -8.05 1.30 13.11
N ALA A 44 -7.56 1.43 14.34
CA ALA A 44 -7.48 2.73 15.03
C ALA A 44 -6.57 3.71 14.28
N LYS A 45 -5.43 3.22 13.80
CA LYS A 45 -4.44 4.05 13.10
C LYS A 45 -4.90 4.47 11.70
N THR A 46 -5.65 3.63 11.03
CA THR A 46 -6.14 3.87 9.66
C THR A 46 -7.58 4.38 9.61
N ALA A 47 -8.21 4.70 10.75
CA ALA A 47 -9.59 5.16 10.81
C ALA A 47 -9.88 6.42 10.00
N LYS A 48 -8.86 7.26 9.80
CA LYS A 48 -8.94 8.49 9.01
C LYS A 48 -8.80 8.26 7.50
N GLU A 49 -8.36 7.09 7.09
CA GLU A 49 -8.16 6.77 5.68
C GLU A 49 -9.50 6.36 5.03
N PRO A 50 -9.63 6.56 3.70
CA PRO A 50 -10.83 6.12 3.00
C PRO A 50 -11.08 4.62 3.16
N ASP A 51 -12.34 4.25 3.39
CA ASP A 51 -12.75 2.85 3.50
C ASP A 51 -12.39 2.04 2.25
N GLY A 52 -11.87 0.84 2.48
CA GLY A 52 -11.51 -0.08 1.40
C GLY A 52 -10.20 0.23 0.70
N MET A 53 -9.48 1.29 1.10
CA MET A 53 -8.16 1.58 0.58
C MET A 53 -7.14 0.62 1.19
N ILE A 54 -6.35 -0.04 0.36
CA ILE A 54 -5.29 -0.93 0.84
C ILE A 54 -4.12 -0.10 1.37
N ILE A 55 -3.76 -0.33 2.62
CA ILE A 55 -2.64 0.35 3.27
C ILE A 55 -1.54 -0.66 3.56
N PRO A 56 -0.33 -0.45 3.04
CA PRO A 56 0.80 -1.31 3.40
C PRO A 56 1.22 -1.06 4.85
N ALA A 57 1.42 -2.14 5.59
CA ALA A 57 1.94 -2.09 6.94
C ALA A 57 3.26 -2.85 7.02
N LEU A 58 4.28 -2.21 7.56
CA LEU A 58 5.55 -2.87 7.86
C LEU A 58 5.54 -3.23 9.34
N VAL A 59 5.43 -4.52 9.63
CA VAL A 59 5.36 -5.05 11.00
C VAL A 59 6.73 -5.53 11.42
N THR A 60 7.24 -5.02 12.53
CA THR A 60 8.48 -5.48 13.15
C THR A 60 8.13 -6.31 14.38
N ILE A 61 8.58 -7.56 14.41
CA ILE A 61 8.32 -8.52 15.49
C ILE A 61 9.58 -8.74 16.30
N TYR A 62 9.45 -8.67 17.62
CA TYR A 62 10.56 -8.81 18.57
C TYR A 62 10.57 -10.19 19.23
N ASN A 63 11.68 -10.54 19.86
CA ASN A 63 11.88 -11.83 20.54
C ASN A 63 10.84 -12.13 21.63
N ASP A 64 10.30 -11.10 22.26
CA ASP A 64 9.31 -11.22 23.33
C ASP A 64 7.87 -11.35 22.81
N ARG A 65 7.69 -11.58 21.50
CA ARG A 65 6.41 -11.68 20.81
C ARG A 65 5.64 -10.37 20.75
N THR A 66 6.26 -9.26 21.14
CA THR A 66 5.68 -7.94 20.90
C THR A 66 5.95 -7.51 19.47
N PHE A 67 5.16 -6.56 18.99
CA PHE A 67 5.30 -6.04 17.64
C PHE A 67 5.14 -4.52 17.63
N THR A 68 5.76 -3.90 16.64
CA THR A 68 5.46 -2.52 16.24
C THR A 68 5.19 -2.51 14.75
N PHE A 69 4.40 -1.55 14.29
CA PHE A 69 4.13 -1.44 12.87
C PHE A 69 4.09 0.01 12.42
N ILE A 70 4.45 0.21 11.16
CA ILE A 70 4.41 1.49 10.48
C ILE A 70 3.49 1.34 9.28
N THR A 71 2.52 2.24 9.15
CA THR A 71 1.69 2.31 7.94
C THR A 71 2.36 3.21 6.91
N LYS A 72 2.35 2.77 5.67
CA LYS A 72 2.87 3.53 4.54
C LYS A 72 1.72 4.09 3.70
N THR A 73 2.04 4.93 2.72
CA THR A 73 1.04 5.42 1.77
C THR A 73 0.48 4.26 0.94
N PRO A 74 -0.76 4.38 0.44
CA PRO A 74 -1.35 3.33 -0.39
C PRO A 74 -0.48 2.98 -1.59
N PRO A 75 -0.50 1.73 -2.08
CA PRO A 75 0.25 1.36 -3.29
C PRO A 75 -0.15 2.23 -4.48
N ALA A 76 0.82 2.59 -5.30
CA ALA A 76 0.58 3.41 -6.49
C ALA A 76 -0.47 2.77 -7.42
N SER A 77 -0.46 1.44 -7.53
CA SER A 77 -1.44 0.71 -8.33
C SER A 77 -2.88 0.92 -7.86
N GLU A 78 -3.12 0.94 -6.55
CA GLU A 78 -4.46 1.17 -6.00
C GLU A 78 -4.92 2.61 -6.25
N LEU A 79 -4.04 3.57 -6.08
CA LEU A 79 -4.33 4.98 -6.36
C LEU A 79 -4.64 5.20 -7.85
N LEU A 80 -3.88 4.56 -8.73
CA LEU A 80 -4.09 4.64 -10.18
C LEU A 80 -5.41 3.98 -10.59
N LYS A 81 -5.76 2.83 -10.02
CA LYS A 81 -7.05 2.18 -10.29
C LYS A 81 -8.22 3.07 -9.89
N ARG A 82 -8.13 3.72 -8.76
CA ARG A 82 -9.17 4.68 -8.31
C ARG A 82 -9.26 5.88 -9.23
N ALA A 83 -8.13 6.46 -9.62
CA ALA A 83 -8.11 7.62 -10.51
C ALA A 83 -8.68 7.29 -11.91
N ALA A 84 -8.39 6.10 -12.43
CA ALA A 84 -8.89 5.65 -13.72
C ALA A 84 -10.32 5.08 -13.65
N GLY A 85 -10.83 4.81 -12.45
CA GLY A 85 -12.15 4.21 -12.26
C GLY A 85 -12.25 2.74 -12.68
N ILE A 86 -11.14 2.01 -12.64
CA ILE A 86 -11.08 0.59 -13.00
C ILE A 86 -10.91 -0.30 -11.77
N VAL A 87 -11.37 -1.53 -11.87
CA VAL A 87 -11.26 -2.52 -10.78
C VAL A 87 -9.96 -3.31 -10.88
N LYS A 88 -9.51 -3.59 -12.09
CA LYS A 88 -8.33 -4.44 -12.36
C LYS A 88 -7.51 -3.86 -13.50
N GLY A 89 -6.19 -3.96 -13.37
CA GLY A 89 -5.27 -3.61 -14.44
C GLY A 89 -5.28 -4.63 -15.60
N SER A 90 -4.61 -4.29 -16.70
CA SER A 90 -4.51 -5.15 -17.87
C SER A 90 -3.60 -6.34 -17.63
N ALA A 91 -3.98 -7.50 -18.16
CA ALA A 91 -3.11 -8.68 -18.22
C ALA A 91 -2.04 -8.55 -19.31
N GLU A 92 -2.32 -7.77 -20.34
CA GLU A 92 -1.40 -7.48 -21.45
C GLU A 92 -1.25 -5.96 -21.63
N PRO A 93 -0.53 -5.27 -20.72
CA PRO A 93 -0.54 -3.81 -20.66
C PRO A 93 0.07 -3.12 -21.89
N ASN A 94 0.94 -3.79 -22.61
CA ASN A 94 1.55 -3.25 -23.82
C ASN A 94 0.66 -3.38 -25.06
N ARG A 95 -0.39 -4.18 -24.99
CA ARG A 95 -1.34 -4.43 -26.10
C ARG A 95 -2.74 -3.90 -25.80
N THR A 96 -3.24 -4.21 -24.59
CA THR A 96 -4.60 -3.89 -24.19
C THR A 96 -4.56 -2.80 -23.12
N LYS A 97 -5.07 -1.61 -23.45
CA LYS A 97 -5.24 -0.52 -22.49
C LYS A 97 -6.62 -0.61 -21.88
N VAL A 98 -6.70 -0.49 -20.55
CA VAL A 98 -7.96 -0.66 -19.80
C VAL A 98 -8.49 0.64 -19.21
N GLY A 99 -7.74 1.72 -19.30
CA GLY A 99 -8.17 3.00 -18.77
C GLY A 99 -7.21 4.12 -19.11
N LYS A 100 -7.57 5.33 -18.69
CA LYS A 100 -6.77 6.53 -18.90
C LYS A 100 -6.71 7.33 -17.62
N VAL A 101 -5.58 7.99 -17.37
CA VAL A 101 -5.41 8.93 -16.28
C VAL A 101 -4.84 10.24 -16.83
N THR A 102 -5.22 11.35 -16.22
CA THR A 102 -4.66 12.65 -16.61
C THR A 102 -3.35 12.89 -15.87
N ARG A 103 -2.51 13.75 -16.42
CA ARG A 103 -1.26 14.15 -15.76
C ARG A 103 -1.50 14.75 -14.37
N LYS A 104 -2.58 15.52 -14.21
CA LYS A 104 -2.97 16.06 -12.88
C LYS A 104 -3.22 14.97 -11.87
N GLN A 105 -3.94 13.91 -12.24
CA GLN A 105 -4.19 12.77 -11.37
C GLN A 105 -2.89 12.07 -10.99
N VAL A 106 -1.98 11.90 -11.93
CA VAL A 106 -0.65 11.32 -11.69
C VAL A 106 0.16 12.20 -10.73
N GLU A 107 0.11 13.51 -10.89
CA GLU A 107 0.79 14.46 -9.99
C GLU A 107 0.24 14.39 -8.56
N GLU A 108 -1.07 14.30 -8.39
CA GLU A 108 -1.70 14.13 -7.08
C GLU A 108 -1.27 12.83 -6.40
N ILE A 109 -1.25 11.73 -7.16
CA ILE A 109 -0.77 10.43 -6.67
C ILE A 109 0.70 10.53 -6.28
N ALA A 110 1.52 11.18 -7.09
CA ALA A 110 2.94 11.38 -6.83
C ALA A 110 3.17 12.18 -5.54
N LYS A 111 2.38 13.23 -5.30
CA LYS A 111 2.43 14.02 -4.06
C LYS A 111 2.08 13.17 -2.84
N THR A 112 1.04 12.35 -2.93
CA THR A 112 0.64 11.44 -1.86
C THR A 112 1.72 10.42 -1.55
N LYS A 113 2.39 9.93 -2.59
CA LYS A 113 3.40 8.87 -2.49
C LYS A 113 4.80 9.40 -2.14
N LEU A 114 5.03 10.69 -2.31
CA LEU A 114 6.36 11.31 -2.18
C LEU A 114 7.08 10.96 -0.87
N PRO A 115 6.42 10.93 0.31
CA PRO A 115 7.08 10.55 1.57
C PRO A 115 7.70 9.15 1.56
N ASP A 116 7.17 8.23 0.77
CA ASP A 116 7.64 6.84 0.69
C ASP A 116 8.64 6.61 -0.44
N LEU A 117 8.83 7.61 -1.30
CA LEU A 117 9.76 7.50 -2.42
C LEU A 117 11.16 7.96 -2.03
N ASN A 118 12.15 7.48 -2.75
CA ASN A 118 13.55 7.82 -2.54
C ASN A 118 13.96 9.11 -3.26
N THR A 119 13.02 9.93 -3.65
CA THR A 119 13.25 11.21 -4.34
C THR A 119 12.56 12.35 -3.60
N THR A 120 13.12 13.54 -3.70
CA THR A 120 12.51 14.78 -3.21
C THR A 120 11.88 15.59 -4.34
N SER A 121 12.16 15.22 -5.60
CA SER A 121 11.63 15.91 -6.78
C SER A 121 10.26 15.38 -7.16
N LEU A 122 9.29 16.27 -7.31
CA LEU A 122 7.95 15.91 -7.78
C LEU A 122 7.98 15.35 -9.20
N ASP A 123 8.81 15.90 -10.08
CA ASP A 123 8.94 15.41 -11.46
C ASP A 123 9.42 13.96 -11.51
N SER A 124 10.40 13.61 -10.68
CA SER A 124 10.88 12.23 -10.57
C SER A 124 9.79 11.30 -10.03
N ALA A 125 9.03 11.76 -9.02
CA ALA A 125 7.90 11.00 -8.47
C ALA A 125 6.82 10.77 -9.53
N VAL A 126 6.50 11.78 -10.33
CA VAL A 126 5.52 11.69 -11.42
C VAL A 126 5.99 10.63 -12.44
N ARG A 127 7.25 10.63 -12.83
CA ARG A 127 7.80 9.62 -13.76
C ARG A 127 7.69 8.20 -13.19
N THR A 128 7.93 8.03 -11.91
CA THR A 128 7.79 6.74 -11.22
C THR A 128 6.36 6.24 -11.30
N VAL A 129 5.37 7.09 -11.01
CA VAL A 129 3.95 6.75 -11.07
C VAL A 129 3.52 6.49 -12.52
N MET A 130 4.01 7.25 -13.46
CA MET A 130 3.72 7.04 -14.89
C MET A 130 4.21 5.68 -15.39
N GLY A 131 5.39 5.25 -14.94
CA GLY A 131 5.91 3.91 -15.24
C GLY A 131 5.01 2.81 -14.71
N THR A 132 4.50 2.95 -13.49
CA THR A 132 3.53 2.03 -12.89
C THR A 132 2.22 2.01 -13.69
N ALA A 133 1.72 3.17 -14.09
CA ALA A 133 0.50 3.28 -14.89
C ALA A 133 0.65 2.56 -16.24
N ARG A 134 1.78 2.73 -16.90
CA ARG A 134 2.08 2.05 -18.17
C ARG A 134 2.04 0.53 -18.00
N ASN A 135 2.64 0.01 -16.94
CA ASN A 135 2.65 -1.43 -16.64
C ASN A 135 1.27 -1.97 -16.26
N MET A 136 0.35 -1.12 -15.86
CA MET A 136 -1.04 -1.50 -15.57
C MET A 136 -1.95 -1.44 -16.78
N GLY A 137 -1.46 -0.96 -17.92
CA GLY A 137 -2.27 -0.75 -19.10
C GLY A 137 -3.08 0.54 -19.07
N LEU A 138 -2.61 1.55 -18.37
CA LEU A 138 -3.21 2.87 -18.34
C LEU A 138 -2.46 3.82 -19.27
N GLU A 139 -3.20 4.65 -19.98
CA GLU A 139 -2.64 5.74 -20.77
C GLU A 139 -2.64 7.02 -19.94
N VAL A 140 -1.56 7.77 -20.02
CA VAL A 140 -1.43 9.07 -19.33
C VAL A 140 -1.67 10.16 -20.36
N GLU A 141 -2.68 10.97 -20.14
CA GLU A 141 -3.04 12.11 -20.98
C GLU A 141 -2.52 13.44 -20.40
N GLY A 142 -2.14 14.30 -21.27
CA GLY A 142 -1.61 15.62 -20.93
C GLY A 142 -0.12 15.64 -20.82
#